data_8b521a3fb9143c73cd2cdf918253a1d0
#
_entry.id   8b521a3fb9143c73cd2cdf918253a1d0
#
_cell.length_a   1.000
_cell.length_b   1.000
_cell.length_c   1.000
_cell.angle_alpha   90.00
_cell.angle_beta   90.00
_cell.angle_gamma   90.00
#
_symmetry.space_group_name_H-M   'P 1'
#
loop_
_entity.id
_entity.type
_entity.pdbx_description
1 polymer ?
#
loop_
_entity_poly.entity_id
_entity_poly.type
_entity_poly.pdbx_seq_one_letter_code
_entity_poly.pdbx_strand_id
1 'polypeptide(L)'
;MSSKQPRKQRLARYTAPYHRRHREMSSPIDKGLRERQLSRGFMYPRAMPVKKGDRVMIVRGEGKSKSATAVSLVDRKARKVYVEGFTYFKSDGTELQRPIDASNLVI
;
A
#
# COMPACT_ATOMS: atom_id res chain seq x y z
N MET A 1 -11.88 0.57 -15.74
CA MET A 1 -11.94 -0.55 -16.69
C MET A 1 -13.36 -0.77 -17.16
N SER A 2 -13.61 -0.69 -18.47
CA SER A 2 -14.96 -0.80 -19.03
C SER A 2 -15.39 -2.23 -19.36
N SER A 3 -14.43 -3.16 -19.50
CA SER A 3 -14.73 -4.55 -19.85
C SER A 3 -15.09 -5.39 -18.63
N LYS A 4 -16.09 -6.27 -18.80
CA LYS A 4 -16.50 -7.24 -17.78
C LYS A 4 -15.77 -8.58 -17.93
N GLN A 5 -14.97 -8.77 -19.00
CA GLN A 5 -14.27 -10.03 -19.23
C GLN A 5 -13.02 -10.11 -18.33
N PRO A 6 -12.85 -11.19 -17.55
CA PRO A 6 -11.70 -11.29 -16.64
C PRO A 6 -10.34 -11.23 -17.33
N ARG A 7 -10.20 -11.82 -18.53
CA ARG A 7 -8.91 -11.78 -19.25
C ARG A 7 -8.53 -10.35 -19.65
N LYS A 8 -9.51 -9.53 -20.06
CA LYS A 8 -9.26 -8.13 -20.43
C LYS A 8 -8.91 -7.28 -19.21
N GLN A 9 -9.54 -7.57 -18.07
CA GLN A 9 -9.20 -6.91 -16.81
C GLN A 9 -7.77 -7.22 -16.39
N ARG A 10 -7.32 -8.48 -16.50
CA ARG A 10 -5.93 -8.86 -16.21
C ARG A 10 -4.96 -8.18 -17.16
N LEU A 11 -5.26 -8.16 -18.46
CA LEU A 11 -4.40 -7.49 -19.43
C LEU A 11 -4.28 -5.99 -19.12
N ALA A 12 -5.38 -5.32 -18.82
CA ALA A 12 -5.35 -3.91 -18.45
C ALA A 12 -4.49 -3.65 -17.23
N ARG A 13 -4.50 -4.55 -16.25
CA ARG A 13 -3.65 -4.45 -15.07
C ARG A 13 -2.17 -4.58 -15.41
N TYR A 14 -1.80 -5.53 -16.25
CA TYR A 14 -0.40 -5.75 -16.65
C TYR A 14 0.15 -4.62 -17.53
N THR A 15 -0.68 -4.07 -18.39
CA THR A 15 -0.27 -3.03 -19.35
C THR A 15 -0.53 -1.62 -18.84
N ALA A 16 -1.03 -1.46 -17.63
CA ALA A 16 -1.34 -0.16 -17.06
C ALA A 16 -0.09 0.73 -16.97
N PRO A 17 -0.18 2.03 -17.36
CA PRO A 17 0.92 2.96 -17.17
C PRO A 17 1.16 3.26 -15.68
N TYR A 18 2.32 3.83 -15.36
CA TYR A 18 2.70 4.07 -13.96
C TYR A 18 1.73 4.94 -13.18
N HIS A 19 1.13 5.93 -13.81
CA HIS A 19 0.16 6.79 -13.12
C HIS A 19 -1.09 6.03 -12.66
N ARG A 20 -1.53 5.02 -13.43
CA ARG A 20 -2.62 4.14 -13.03
C ARG A 20 -2.18 3.15 -11.95
N ARG A 21 -0.97 2.60 -12.09
CA ARG A 21 -0.41 1.69 -11.08
C ARG A 21 -0.30 2.38 -9.73
N HIS A 22 0.11 3.64 -9.71
CA HIS A 22 0.20 4.41 -8.49
C HIS A 22 -1.19 4.56 -7.83
N ARG A 23 -2.21 4.86 -8.61
CA ARG A 23 -3.58 4.98 -8.09
C ARG A 23 -4.11 3.65 -7.55
N GLU A 24 -3.79 2.55 -8.22
CA GLU A 24 -4.22 1.22 -7.80
C GLU A 24 -3.52 0.75 -6.52
N MET A 25 -2.38 1.33 -6.18
CA MET A 25 -1.66 1.07 -4.94
C MET A 25 -2.10 2.03 -3.83
N SER A 26 -3.40 2.20 -3.66
CA SER A 26 -3.95 3.07 -2.63
C SER A 26 -4.25 2.29 -1.36
N SER A 27 -3.97 2.92 -0.22
CA SER A 27 -4.31 2.39 1.10
C SER A 27 -5.36 3.28 1.75
N PRO A 28 -6.30 2.72 2.53
CA PRO A 28 -7.26 3.54 3.25
C PRO A 28 -6.54 4.41 4.29
N ILE A 29 -7.09 5.59 4.53
CA ILE A 29 -6.60 6.50 5.56
C ILE A 29 -7.28 6.16 6.87
N ASP A 30 -6.53 6.19 7.97
CA ASP A 30 -7.06 5.93 9.28
C ASP A 30 -8.26 6.84 9.59
N LYS A 31 -9.33 6.24 10.06
CA LYS A 31 -10.58 6.96 10.36
C LYS A 31 -10.37 8.09 11.35
N GLY A 32 -9.59 7.86 12.40
CA GLY A 32 -9.29 8.87 13.40
C GLY A 32 -8.53 10.07 12.81
N LEU A 33 -7.60 9.81 11.91
CA LEU A 33 -6.86 10.86 11.21
C LEU A 33 -7.79 11.69 10.32
N ARG A 34 -8.67 11.04 9.57
CA ARG A 34 -9.63 11.74 8.72
C ARG A 34 -10.57 12.64 9.55
N GLU A 35 -11.05 12.14 10.66
CA GLU A 35 -11.93 12.91 11.54
C GLU A 35 -11.23 14.13 12.15
N ARG A 36 -9.96 13.97 12.58
CA ARG A 36 -9.17 15.06 13.12
C ARG A 36 -8.91 16.14 12.07
N GLN A 37 -8.60 15.76 10.85
CA GLN A 37 -8.34 16.72 9.78
C GLN A 37 -9.64 17.40 9.32
N LEU A 38 -10.76 16.70 9.34
CA LEU A 38 -12.05 17.29 9.02
C LEU A 38 -12.42 18.40 10.01
N SER A 39 -12.14 18.21 11.31
CA SER A 39 -12.38 19.25 12.32
C SER A 39 -11.52 20.49 12.12
N ARG A 40 -10.36 20.35 11.41
CA ARG A 40 -9.48 21.47 11.05
C ARG A 40 -9.84 22.10 9.70
N GLY A 41 -10.89 21.62 9.04
CA GLY A 41 -11.31 22.12 7.73
C GLY A 41 -10.67 21.41 6.54
N PHE A 42 -9.88 20.35 6.75
CA PHE A 42 -9.29 19.55 5.69
C PHE A 42 -10.11 18.30 5.43
N MET A 43 -10.50 18.08 4.19
CA MET A 43 -11.27 16.91 3.80
C MET A 43 -10.34 15.93 3.07
N TYR A 44 -9.98 14.83 3.74
CA TYR A 44 -9.18 13.77 3.13
C TYR A 44 -10.07 12.76 2.41
N PRO A 45 -9.62 12.21 1.29
CA PRO A 45 -10.32 11.11 0.65
C PRO A 45 -10.27 9.85 1.53
N ARG A 46 -11.11 8.87 1.21
CA ARG A 46 -11.13 7.60 1.94
C ARG A 46 -9.82 6.84 1.82
N ALA A 47 -9.17 6.92 0.69
CA ALA A 47 -7.91 6.24 0.41
C ALA A 47 -7.00 7.14 -0.42
N MET A 48 -5.69 6.97 -0.25
CA MET A 48 -4.67 7.72 -0.99
C MET A 48 -3.59 6.76 -1.49
N PRO A 49 -2.95 7.07 -2.64
CA PRO A 49 -1.79 6.30 -3.07
C PRO A 49 -0.66 6.36 -2.04
N VAL A 50 -0.04 5.21 -1.80
CA VAL A 50 1.07 5.11 -0.84
C VAL A 50 2.34 5.68 -1.45
N LYS A 51 3.08 6.45 -0.67
CA LYS A 51 4.38 7.04 -1.06
C LYS A 51 5.46 6.66 -0.07
N LYS A 52 6.70 6.68 -0.52
CA LYS A 52 7.85 6.48 0.35
C LYS A 52 7.87 7.54 1.46
N GLY A 53 8.08 7.09 2.67
CA GLY A 53 8.10 7.96 3.85
C GLY A 53 6.76 8.07 4.57
N ASP A 54 5.67 7.57 3.99
CA ASP A 54 4.38 7.54 4.66
C ASP A 54 4.42 6.59 5.87
N ARG A 55 3.74 6.96 6.93
CA ARG A 55 3.60 6.09 8.11
C ARG A 55 2.34 5.25 7.95
N VAL A 56 2.51 3.94 8.04
CA VAL A 56 1.44 2.99 7.78
C VAL A 56 1.39 1.91 8.85
N MET A 57 0.22 1.29 9.01
CA MET A 57 0.04 0.11 9.85
C MET A 57 -0.37 -1.07 8.97
N ILE A 58 0.21 -2.24 9.24
CA ILE A 58 -0.18 -3.47 8.56
C ILE A 58 -1.39 -4.04 9.27
N VAL A 59 -2.51 -4.22 8.55
CA VAL A 59 -3.77 -4.67 9.13
C VAL A 59 -4.14 -6.10 8.78
N ARG A 60 -3.43 -6.71 7.82
CA ARG A 60 -3.68 -8.09 7.39
C ARG A 60 -2.36 -8.81 7.14
N GLY A 61 -2.37 -10.13 7.31
CA GLY A 61 -1.21 -10.97 7.05
C GLY A 61 -0.33 -11.15 8.29
N GLU A 62 0.82 -11.80 8.10
CA GLU A 62 1.72 -12.16 9.18
C GLU A 62 2.31 -10.96 9.91
N GLY A 63 2.51 -9.86 9.22
CA GLY A 63 3.09 -8.66 9.80
C GLY A 63 2.09 -7.74 10.48
N LYS A 64 0.91 -8.21 10.79
CA LYS A 64 -0.13 -7.40 11.44
C LYS A 64 0.44 -6.70 12.66
N SER A 65 0.66 -5.40 12.55
CA SER A 65 1.35 -4.61 13.55
C SER A 65 0.41 -3.64 14.23
N LYS A 66 0.68 -3.37 15.50
CA LYS A 66 -0.06 -2.38 16.28
C LYS A 66 0.57 -1.00 16.22
N SER A 67 1.80 -0.88 15.73
CA SER A 67 2.51 0.38 15.65
C SER A 67 2.69 0.84 14.21
N ALA A 68 2.65 2.14 13.99
CA ALA A 68 2.89 2.72 12.67
C ALA A 68 4.39 2.67 12.35
N THR A 69 4.71 2.30 11.11
CA THR A 69 6.08 2.26 10.61
C THR A 69 6.16 3.01 9.27
N ALA A 70 7.36 3.44 8.90
CA ALA A 70 7.56 4.18 7.67
C ALA A 70 7.66 3.24 6.46
N VAL A 71 7.12 3.69 5.33
CA VAL A 71 7.29 2.99 4.06
C VAL A 71 8.70 3.23 3.54
N SER A 72 9.46 2.16 3.30
CA SER A 72 10.83 2.25 2.82
C SER A 72 10.94 2.28 1.30
N LEU A 73 10.03 1.59 0.60
CA LEU A 73 10.06 1.51 -0.84
C LEU A 73 8.66 1.20 -1.38
N VAL A 74 8.33 1.82 -2.52
CA VAL A 74 7.10 1.50 -3.27
C VAL A 74 7.50 0.99 -4.64
N ASP A 75 7.20 -0.28 -4.93
CA ASP A 75 7.47 -0.90 -6.24
C ASP A 75 6.19 -0.91 -7.06
N ARG A 76 6.07 0.05 -7.97
CA ARG A 76 4.89 0.18 -8.82
C ARG A 76 4.79 -0.91 -9.87
N LYS A 77 5.93 -1.41 -10.34
CA LYS A 77 5.96 -2.47 -11.35
C LYS A 77 5.37 -3.76 -10.80
N ALA A 78 5.77 -4.15 -9.60
CA ALA A 78 5.27 -5.35 -8.93
C ALA A 78 4.01 -5.09 -8.10
N ARG A 79 3.63 -3.83 -7.92
CA ARG A 79 2.50 -3.38 -7.07
C ARG A 79 2.65 -3.83 -5.62
N LYS A 80 3.86 -3.68 -5.10
CA LYS A 80 4.20 -4.07 -3.73
C LYS A 80 4.78 -2.89 -2.96
N VAL A 81 4.55 -2.89 -1.65
CA VAL A 81 5.06 -1.88 -0.73
C VAL A 81 5.96 -2.58 0.28
N TYR A 82 7.09 -1.96 0.59
CA TYR A 82 8.03 -2.44 1.60
C TYR A 82 8.03 -1.48 2.79
N VAL A 83 7.90 -2.04 3.98
CA VAL A 83 7.78 -1.28 5.23
C VAL A 83 9.00 -1.60 6.10
N GLU A 84 9.54 -0.59 6.78
CA GLU A 84 10.67 -0.78 7.69
C GLU A 84 10.33 -1.77 8.81
N GLY A 85 11.29 -2.63 9.12
CA GLY A 85 11.15 -3.60 10.20
C GLY A 85 10.34 -4.85 9.86
N PHE A 86 9.76 -4.93 8.66
CA PHE A 86 9.01 -6.11 8.24
C PHE A 86 9.84 -6.89 7.22
N THR A 87 10.59 -7.85 7.72
CA THR A 87 11.57 -8.60 6.93
C THR A 87 11.43 -10.10 7.16
N TYR A 88 12.11 -10.88 6.33
CA TYR A 88 12.26 -12.33 6.52
C TYR A 88 13.69 -12.74 6.17
N PHE A 89 14.11 -13.90 6.68
CA PHE A 89 15.45 -14.43 6.43
C PHE A 89 15.41 -15.51 5.37
N LYS A 90 16.35 -15.44 4.43
CA LYS A 90 16.58 -16.55 3.51
C LYS A 90 17.29 -17.69 4.26
N SER A 91 17.32 -18.88 3.64
CA SER A 91 18.01 -20.06 4.20
C SER A 91 19.51 -19.82 4.40
N ASP A 92 20.12 -18.89 3.68
CA ASP A 92 21.54 -18.53 3.81
C ASP A 92 21.80 -17.47 4.90
N GLY A 93 20.76 -17.00 5.59
CA GLY A 93 20.86 -15.99 6.65
C GLY A 93 20.68 -14.56 6.16
N THR A 94 20.53 -14.31 4.85
CA THR A 94 20.32 -12.97 4.33
C THR A 94 18.94 -12.41 4.69
N GLU A 95 18.90 -11.21 5.26
CA GLU A 95 17.65 -10.54 5.59
C GLU A 95 17.10 -9.81 4.37
N LEU A 96 15.83 -10.06 4.06
CA LEU A 96 15.12 -9.41 2.95
C LEU A 96 13.84 -8.77 3.45
N GLN A 97 13.48 -7.62 2.85
CA GLN A 97 12.20 -6.99 3.12
C GLN A 97 11.07 -7.80 2.49
N ARG A 98 9.98 -7.96 3.24
CA ARG A 98 8.82 -8.72 2.77
C ARG A 98 7.86 -7.79 2.03
N PRO A 99 7.44 -8.13 0.79
CA PRO A 99 6.49 -7.31 0.04
C PRO A 99 5.08 -7.39 0.64
N ILE A 100 4.37 -6.26 0.61
CA ILE A 100 3.02 -6.13 1.15
C ILE A 100 2.15 -5.44 0.11
N ASP A 101 0.92 -5.90 -0.06
CA ASP A 101 -0.05 -5.21 -0.90
C ASP A 101 -0.56 -3.95 -0.20
N ALA A 102 -0.75 -2.87 -0.96
CA ALA A 102 -1.23 -1.60 -0.38
C ALA A 102 -2.60 -1.74 0.28
N SER A 103 -3.44 -2.64 -0.18
CA SER A 103 -4.75 -2.90 0.42
C SER A 103 -4.67 -3.46 1.84
N ASN A 104 -3.52 -4.00 2.25
CA ASN A 104 -3.28 -4.55 3.58
C ASN A 104 -2.71 -3.52 4.55
N LEU A 105 -2.59 -2.26 4.13
CA LEU A 105 -2.04 -1.17 4.92
C LEU A 105 -3.09 -0.10 5.22
N VAL A 106 -2.88 0.64 6.30
CA VAL A 106 -3.67 1.83 6.66
C VAL A 106 -2.70 2.97 6.93
N ILE A 107 -2.91 4.09 6.24
CA ILE A 107 -2.07 5.28 6.40
C ILE A 107 -2.38 6.01 7.71
#